data_fee73326e71bcc66b62afda933f8370f
#
_entry.id   fee73326e71bcc66b62afda933f8370f
#
_cell.length_a   1.000
_cell.length_b   1.000
_cell.length_c   1.000
_cell.angle_alpha   90.00
_cell.angle_beta   90.00
_cell.angle_gamma   90.00
#
_symmetry.space_group_name_H-M   'P 1'
#
loop_
_entity.id
_entity.type
_entity.pdbx_description
1 polymer ?
#
loop_
_entity_poly.entity_id
_entity_poly.type
_entity_poly.pdbx_seq_one_letter_code
_entity_poly.pdbx_strand_id
1 'polypeptide(L)'
;GPNSLTVFPSQIEVDYVRVYENNGTLGCNDPQAVNYSSSATIADGSCEYLVTFRVDMNNVSQAFTIPEVNGTFNNWCGSCWAMEDLDGDGIWEKQITMLEGYYELKFSADNWSIMESLDPAWACTNGNNQYTNRTLVVDQNKVICPEWGQCTPTCNSIIISNVNEFSNSEFKLYPNPSNGLVNLSANNVENLKITTLLGKVVFEKPQLEDKTIDVQHLPSGVYYCSYTSNNTLYSEKILLIK
;
A
#
# COMPACT_ATOMS: atom_id res chain seq x y z
N GLY A 1 22.41 42.49 -1.78
CA GLY A 1 23.60 42.82 -0.96
C GLY A 1 23.66 44.30 -0.68
N PRO A 2 24.48 44.74 0.29
CA PRO A 2 24.63 46.15 0.63
C PRO A 2 25.14 46.95 -0.59
N ASN A 3 24.66 48.17 -0.72
CA ASN A 3 25.10 49.13 -1.77
C ASN A 3 25.73 50.37 -1.16
N SER A 4 26.14 51.32 -1.99
CA SER A 4 26.81 52.54 -1.56
C SER A 4 25.98 53.46 -0.65
N LEU A 5 24.70 53.19 -0.50
CA LEU A 5 23.78 53.93 0.36
C LEU A 5 23.51 53.17 1.70
N THR A 6 24.08 51.99 1.86
CA THR A 6 23.90 51.20 3.10
C THR A 6 24.79 51.77 4.19
N VAL A 7 24.17 52.24 5.25
CA VAL A 7 24.90 52.79 6.44
C VAL A 7 25.20 51.66 7.42
N PHE A 8 26.45 51.50 7.80
CA PHE A 8 26.90 50.56 8.82
C PHE A 8 27.45 51.33 10.04
N PRO A 9 27.31 50.78 11.25
CA PRO A 9 26.66 49.53 11.60
C PRO A 9 25.15 49.62 11.55
N SER A 10 24.51 48.54 11.10
CA SER A 10 23.05 48.35 11.22
C SER A 10 22.77 47.51 12.46
N GLN A 11 21.78 47.92 13.23
CA GLN A 11 21.35 47.22 14.44
C GLN A 11 20.02 46.50 14.16
N ILE A 12 19.90 45.30 14.65
CA ILE A 12 18.64 44.56 14.73
C ILE A 12 18.30 44.50 16.22
N GLU A 13 17.21 45.14 16.61
CA GLU A 13 16.68 45.02 17.95
C GLU A 13 15.73 43.87 18.02
N VAL A 14 16.01 42.90 18.91
CA VAL A 14 15.15 41.73 19.17
C VAL A 14 14.59 41.92 20.57
N ASP A 15 13.30 42.14 20.66
CA ASP A 15 12.59 42.36 21.92
C ASP A 15 12.61 41.08 22.77
N TYR A 16 12.27 39.95 22.18
CA TYR A 16 12.39 38.63 22.83
C TYR A 16 12.43 37.48 21.82
N VAL A 17 13.00 36.38 22.27
CA VAL A 17 12.95 35.09 21.58
C VAL A 17 12.16 34.12 22.45
N ARG A 18 11.12 33.52 21.90
CA ARG A 18 10.37 32.42 22.57
C ARG A 18 10.79 31.10 21.98
N VAL A 19 11.18 30.18 22.83
CA VAL A 19 11.42 28.79 22.50
C VAL A 19 10.23 28.00 23.07
N TYR A 20 9.55 27.28 22.21
CA TYR A 20 8.49 26.39 22.62
C TYR A 20 8.99 24.95 22.58
N GLU A 21 8.85 24.24 23.67
CA GLU A 21 9.08 22.81 23.69
C GLU A 21 7.83 22.11 23.18
N ASN A 22 8.02 21.20 22.25
CA ASN A 22 6.95 20.33 21.80
C ASN A 22 6.97 19.07 22.68
N ASN A 23 6.11 19.00 23.67
CA ASN A 23 6.04 17.90 24.65
C ASN A 23 5.27 16.67 24.09
N GLY A 24 5.10 16.57 22.78
CA GLY A 24 4.48 15.42 22.16
C GLY A 24 5.41 14.18 22.10
N THR A 25 4.83 13.03 21.96
CA THR A 25 5.56 11.78 21.74
C THR A 25 5.90 11.65 20.26
N LEU A 26 7.18 11.54 19.94
CA LEU A 26 7.68 11.28 18.58
C LEU A 26 7.38 9.84 18.16
N GLY A 27 7.08 9.63 16.90
CA GLY A 27 6.85 8.31 16.31
C GLY A 27 5.98 8.38 15.06
N CYS A 28 5.66 7.23 14.51
CA CYS A 28 4.73 7.14 13.39
C CYS A 28 3.29 7.29 13.88
N ASN A 29 2.60 8.35 13.46
CA ASN A 29 1.22 8.65 13.81
C ASN A 29 0.22 8.42 12.64
N ASP A 30 0.67 7.80 11.55
CA ASP A 30 -0.20 7.39 10.45
C ASP A 30 -0.80 6.00 10.73
N PRO A 31 -2.15 5.88 10.87
CA PRO A 31 -2.81 4.60 11.10
C PRO A 31 -2.64 3.56 9.98
N GLN A 32 -2.21 3.97 8.79
CA GLN A 32 -1.97 3.06 7.66
C GLN A 32 -0.55 2.47 7.64
N ALA A 33 0.35 3.03 8.44
CA ALA A 33 1.71 2.54 8.54
C ALA A 33 1.80 1.22 9.31
N VAL A 34 2.77 0.39 8.95
CA VAL A 34 3.01 -0.92 9.60
C VAL A 34 3.41 -0.74 11.06
N ASN A 35 4.14 0.34 11.36
CA ASN A 35 4.66 0.66 12.69
C ASN A 35 3.89 1.78 13.39
N TYR A 36 2.61 1.96 13.05
CA TYR A 36 1.74 2.94 13.69
C TYR A 36 1.77 2.86 15.21
N SER A 37 1.89 3.99 15.85
CA SER A 37 1.80 4.13 17.31
C SER A 37 0.71 5.12 17.70
N SER A 38 -0.34 4.65 18.37
CA SER A 38 -1.42 5.51 18.87
C SER A 38 -0.97 6.51 19.94
N SER A 39 0.22 6.33 20.52
CA SER A 39 0.83 7.28 21.48
C SER A 39 1.64 8.38 20.80
N ALA A 40 1.98 8.21 19.52
CA ALA A 40 2.70 9.24 18.78
C ALA A 40 1.77 10.41 18.45
N THR A 41 2.19 11.60 18.89
CA THR A 41 1.45 12.85 18.62
C THR A 41 2.21 13.77 17.68
N ILE A 42 3.46 13.42 17.38
CA ILE A 42 4.34 14.17 16.48
C ILE A 42 4.97 13.15 15.54
N ALA A 43 4.71 13.32 14.23
CA ALA A 43 5.39 12.55 13.20
C ALA A 43 6.89 12.88 13.20
N ASP A 44 7.72 11.85 13.21
CA ASP A 44 9.19 11.97 13.20
C ASP A 44 9.83 11.41 11.92
N GLY A 45 9.04 11.05 10.91
CA GLY A 45 9.51 10.47 9.67
C GLY A 45 9.84 8.97 9.79
N SER A 46 9.41 8.32 10.87
CA SER A 46 9.68 6.89 11.11
C SER A 46 8.60 5.96 10.57
N CYS A 47 7.58 6.50 9.87
CA CYS A 47 6.52 5.65 9.34
C CYS A 47 7.06 4.66 8.31
N GLU A 48 6.65 3.40 8.46
CA GLU A 48 7.00 2.33 7.54
C GLU A 48 5.75 1.82 6.82
N TYR A 49 5.88 1.61 5.52
CA TYR A 49 4.80 1.15 4.66
C TYR A 49 5.17 -0.12 3.92
N LEU A 50 4.17 -0.93 3.63
CA LEU A 50 4.33 -2.13 2.85
C LEU A 50 4.37 -1.77 1.36
N VAL A 51 5.47 -2.09 0.69
CA VAL A 51 5.64 -1.90 -0.74
C VAL A 51 5.75 -3.26 -1.41
N THR A 52 4.86 -3.53 -2.35
CA THR A 52 4.93 -4.71 -3.20
C THR A 52 5.48 -4.32 -4.56
N PHE A 53 6.67 -4.77 -4.84
CA PHE A 53 7.29 -4.66 -6.16
C PHE A 53 6.84 -5.84 -7.01
N ARG A 54 6.29 -5.55 -8.17
CA ARG A 54 5.97 -6.52 -9.21
C ARG A 54 6.63 -6.10 -10.50
N VAL A 55 7.00 -7.05 -11.33
CA VAL A 55 7.48 -6.79 -12.68
C VAL A 55 6.99 -7.88 -13.63
N ASP A 56 6.37 -7.47 -14.72
CA ASP A 56 5.94 -8.39 -15.78
C ASP A 56 7.14 -8.73 -16.67
N MET A 57 7.55 -9.98 -16.63
CA MET A 57 8.69 -10.53 -17.36
C MET A 57 8.28 -11.31 -18.63
N ASN A 58 6.98 -11.39 -18.95
CA ASN A 58 6.48 -12.22 -20.05
C ASN A 58 7.03 -11.84 -21.43
N ASN A 59 7.41 -10.57 -21.62
CA ASN A 59 7.93 -10.05 -22.90
C ASN A 59 9.46 -9.94 -22.93
N VAL A 60 10.17 -10.48 -21.92
CA VAL A 60 11.64 -10.45 -21.88
C VAL A 60 12.20 -11.52 -22.80
N SER A 61 12.92 -11.13 -23.83
CA SER A 61 13.50 -12.04 -24.81
C SER A 61 14.82 -12.68 -24.37
N GLN A 62 15.49 -12.09 -23.41
CA GLN A 62 16.76 -12.60 -22.86
C GLN A 62 16.45 -13.69 -21.83
N ALA A 63 17.23 -14.78 -21.82
CA ALA A 63 17.09 -15.80 -20.80
C ALA A 63 17.54 -15.25 -19.44
N PHE A 64 16.75 -15.51 -18.42
CA PHE A 64 17.03 -15.17 -17.02
C PHE A 64 16.57 -16.30 -16.10
N THR A 65 17.05 -16.28 -14.86
CA THR A 65 16.66 -17.26 -13.84
C THR A 65 15.84 -16.59 -12.73
N ILE A 66 16.34 -15.51 -12.15
CA ILE A 66 15.72 -14.85 -10.99
C ILE A 66 15.78 -13.33 -11.18
N PRO A 67 14.65 -12.66 -11.37
CA PRO A 67 14.58 -11.21 -11.29
C PRO A 67 14.83 -10.69 -9.87
N GLU A 68 15.29 -9.45 -9.80
CA GLU A 68 15.63 -8.75 -8.57
C GLU A 68 15.18 -7.31 -8.64
N VAL A 69 14.83 -6.75 -7.49
CA VAL A 69 14.59 -5.30 -7.35
C VAL A 69 15.77 -4.66 -6.63
N ASN A 70 16.38 -3.69 -7.27
CA ASN A 70 17.55 -2.97 -6.78
C ASN A 70 17.27 -1.48 -6.71
N GLY A 71 17.81 -0.81 -5.70
CA GLY A 71 17.58 0.61 -5.52
C GLY A 71 18.40 1.22 -4.41
N THR A 72 18.12 2.50 -4.14
CA THR A 72 18.77 3.24 -3.05
C THR A 72 18.50 2.62 -1.68
N PHE A 73 17.42 1.87 -1.53
CA PHE A 73 17.01 1.18 -0.30
C PHE A 73 17.87 -0.05 0.05
N ASN A 74 18.55 -0.65 -0.92
CA ASN A 74 19.42 -1.81 -0.72
C ASN A 74 20.84 -1.61 -1.26
N ASN A 75 21.24 -0.34 -1.47
CA ASN A 75 22.54 0.05 -2.01
C ASN A 75 22.90 -0.65 -3.33
N TRP A 76 21.88 -0.93 -4.16
CA TRP A 76 22.07 -1.54 -5.49
C TRP A 76 22.82 -2.89 -5.45
N CYS A 77 22.49 -3.71 -4.44
CA CYS A 77 23.27 -4.89 -4.09
C CYS A 77 23.23 -6.06 -5.09
N GLY A 78 22.42 -6.00 -6.13
CA GLY A 78 22.23 -7.10 -7.07
C GLY A 78 21.30 -8.17 -6.52
N SER A 79 21.83 -9.31 -6.10
CA SER A 79 21.04 -10.48 -5.73
C SER A 79 20.40 -10.48 -4.33
N CYS A 80 20.50 -9.38 -3.56
CA CYS A 80 19.97 -9.35 -2.18
C CYS A 80 18.45 -9.49 -2.12
N TRP A 81 17.72 -8.94 -3.08
CA TRP A 81 16.26 -8.91 -3.09
C TRP A 81 15.71 -9.61 -4.33
N ALA A 82 15.94 -10.93 -4.36
CA ALA A 82 15.35 -11.82 -5.33
C ALA A 82 13.82 -11.79 -5.25
N MET A 83 13.17 -11.80 -6.40
CA MET A 83 11.73 -11.84 -6.56
C MET A 83 11.25 -13.28 -6.77
N GLU A 84 9.98 -13.53 -6.58
CA GLU A 84 9.36 -14.84 -6.70
C GLU A 84 8.16 -14.77 -7.65
N ASP A 85 7.94 -15.84 -8.44
CA ASP A 85 6.75 -16.06 -9.27
C ASP A 85 6.16 -17.40 -8.82
N LEU A 86 5.26 -17.33 -7.81
CA LEU A 86 4.73 -18.54 -7.17
C LEU A 86 3.58 -19.18 -7.95
N ASP A 87 2.86 -18.44 -8.76
CA ASP A 87 1.73 -18.92 -9.56
C ASP A 87 2.08 -19.19 -11.02
N GLY A 88 3.29 -18.79 -11.44
CA GLY A 88 3.85 -19.07 -12.76
C GLY A 88 3.23 -18.24 -13.88
N ASP A 89 2.68 -17.05 -13.54
CA ASP A 89 2.04 -16.17 -14.51
C ASP A 89 3.04 -15.24 -15.24
N GLY A 90 4.32 -15.29 -14.85
CA GLY A 90 5.39 -14.47 -15.40
C GLY A 90 5.49 -13.08 -14.77
N ILE A 91 4.69 -12.81 -13.75
CA ILE A 91 4.76 -11.60 -12.94
C ILE A 91 5.50 -11.93 -11.65
N TRP A 92 6.71 -11.44 -11.55
CA TRP A 92 7.55 -11.66 -10.38
C TRP A 92 7.27 -10.62 -9.32
N GLU A 93 7.26 -11.04 -8.04
CA GLU A 93 6.97 -10.12 -6.95
C GLU A 93 7.95 -10.20 -5.77
N LYS A 94 8.07 -9.08 -5.06
CA LYS A 94 8.78 -8.93 -3.81
C LYS A 94 8.07 -7.94 -2.92
N GLN A 95 7.75 -8.33 -1.70
CA GLN A 95 7.14 -7.46 -0.70
C GLN A 95 8.16 -7.04 0.33
N ILE A 96 8.19 -5.75 0.66
CA ILE A 96 9.19 -5.15 1.53
C ILE A 96 8.53 -4.06 2.37
N THR A 97 8.89 -3.98 3.65
CA THR A 97 8.55 -2.84 4.50
C THR A 97 9.62 -1.75 4.31
N MET A 98 9.20 -0.53 3.98
CA MET A 98 10.08 0.59 3.69
C MET A 98 9.69 1.82 4.51
N LEU A 99 10.67 2.58 4.94
CA LEU A 99 10.45 3.90 5.53
C LEU A 99 9.78 4.83 4.50
N GLU A 100 9.05 5.83 4.99
CA GLU A 100 8.60 6.92 4.13
C GLU A 100 9.80 7.62 3.48
N GLY A 101 9.64 8.01 2.21
CA GLY A 101 10.73 8.67 1.51
C GLY A 101 10.68 8.57 0.00
N TYR A 102 11.70 9.16 -0.62
CA TYR A 102 11.94 9.10 -2.05
C TYR A 102 13.05 8.10 -2.34
N TYR A 103 12.80 7.22 -3.31
CA TYR A 103 13.71 6.15 -3.70
C TYR A 103 13.89 6.10 -5.21
N GLU A 104 15.06 5.66 -5.63
CA GLU A 104 15.32 5.25 -7.00
C GLU A 104 15.50 3.74 -7.06
N LEU A 105 14.99 3.12 -8.11
CA LEU A 105 15.08 1.68 -8.29
C LEU A 105 15.21 1.27 -9.77
N LYS A 106 15.65 0.03 -9.96
CA LYS A 106 15.72 -0.63 -11.26
C LYS A 106 15.49 -2.13 -11.05
N PHE A 107 14.80 -2.75 -12.00
CA PHE A 107 14.74 -4.20 -12.06
C PHE A 107 15.93 -4.75 -12.82
N SER A 108 16.51 -5.83 -12.29
CA SER A 108 17.57 -6.59 -12.90
C SER A 108 17.27 -8.09 -12.79
N ALA A 109 18.10 -8.94 -13.35
CA ALA A 109 18.05 -10.37 -13.07
C ALA A 109 19.47 -10.96 -13.05
N ASP A 110 19.59 -12.08 -12.32
CA ASP A 110 20.81 -12.87 -12.22
C ASP A 110 22.03 -12.01 -11.85
N ASN A 111 21.89 -11.23 -10.77
CA ASN A 111 22.93 -10.34 -10.24
C ASN A 111 23.48 -9.37 -11.29
N TRP A 112 22.56 -8.57 -11.87
CA TRP A 112 22.89 -7.60 -12.92
C TRP A 112 23.33 -8.17 -14.27
N SER A 113 23.20 -9.48 -14.50
CA SER A 113 23.50 -10.08 -15.80
C SER A 113 22.62 -9.49 -16.90
N ILE A 114 21.37 -9.20 -16.59
CA ILE A 114 20.50 -8.36 -17.39
C ILE A 114 19.86 -7.28 -16.51
N MET A 115 19.59 -6.13 -17.09
CA MET A 115 18.90 -5.03 -16.44
C MET A 115 17.96 -4.36 -17.42
N GLU A 116 16.87 -3.78 -16.88
CA GLU A 116 15.95 -3.03 -17.70
C GLU A 116 16.58 -1.77 -18.25
N SER A 117 16.19 -1.40 -19.46
CA SER A 117 16.57 -0.15 -20.12
C SER A 117 15.37 0.79 -20.16
N LEU A 118 15.53 1.99 -19.60
CA LEU A 118 14.47 2.98 -19.45
C LEU A 118 14.84 4.24 -20.24
N ASP A 119 13.83 4.90 -20.83
CA ASP A 119 14.03 6.20 -21.43
C ASP A 119 14.01 7.29 -20.33
N PRO A 120 15.06 8.11 -20.21
CA PRO A 120 15.11 9.19 -19.22
C PRO A 120 14.02 10.25 -19.38
N ALA A 121 13.40 10.35 -20.56
CA ALA A 121 12.30 11.26 -20.81
C ALA A 121 10.96 10.78 -20.23
N TRP A 122 10.89 9.54 -19.76
CA TRP A 122 9.64 9.00 -19.21
C TRP A 122 9.34 9.51 -17.80
N ALA A 123 8.06 9.73 -17.51
CA ALA A 123 7.60 10.29 -16.24
C ALA A 123 7.88 9.39 -15.03
N CYS A 124 8.12 8.07 -15.22
CA CYS A 124 8.44 7.13 -14.15
C CYS A 124 9.93 7.10 -13.81
N THR A 125 10.74 7.91 -14.44
CA THR A 125 12.19 7.91 -14.28
C THR A 125 12.72 9.19 -13.63
N ASN A 126 13.96 9.12 -13.15
CA ASN A 126 14.66 10.24 -12.53
C ASN A 126 15.15 11.31 -13.52
N GLY A 127 14.93 11.14 -14.82
CA GLY A 127 15.38 12.06 -15.88
C GLY A 127 16.88 12.10 -16.14
N ASN A 128 17.65 11.20 -15.53
CA ASN A 128 19.12 11.18 -15.63
C ASN A 128 19.54 10.31 -16.82
N ASN A 129 20.19 10.92 -17.83
CA ASN A 129 20.63 10.20 -19.03
C ASN A 129 21.77 9.18 -18.79
N GLN A 130 22.54 9.34 -17.73
CA GLN A 130 23.66 8.44 -17.42
C GLN A 130 23.22 7.26 -16.54
N TYR A 131 22.35 7.55 -15.58
CA TYR A 131 21.82 6.56 -14.63
C TYR A 131 20.31 6.69 -14.57
N THR A 132 19.62 6.22 -15.61
CA THR A 132 18.17 6.25 -15.67
C THR A 132 17.58 5.18 -14.77
N ASN A 133 16.96 5.60 -13.69
CA ASN A 133 16.31 4.74 -12.72
C ASN A 133 14.82 5.10 -12.60
N ARG A 134 13.98 4.16 -12.15
CA ARG A 134 12.62 4.46 -11.75
C ARG A 134 12.63 5.29 -10.48
N THR A 135 11.60 6.10 -10.30
CA THR A 135 11.37 6.87 -9.06
C THR A 135 10.18 6.32 -8.30
N LEU A 136 10.30 6.31 -6.97
CA LEU A 136 9.26 5.84 -6.07
C LEU A 136 9.18 6.78 -4.86
N VAL A 137 7.99 7.30 -4.58
CA VAL A 137 7.69 7.97 -3.32
C VAL A 137 6.91 6.99 -2.45
N VAL A 138 7.42 6.69 -1.28
CA VAL A 138 6.76 5.86 -0.27
C VAL A 138 6.17 6.79 0.78
N ASP A 139 4.86 6.92 0.77
CA ASP A 139 4.05 7.76 1.68
C ASP A 139 2.79 7.01 2.15
N GLN A 140 2.63 5.78 1.72
CA GLN A 140 1.55 4.86 2.04
C GLN A 140 1.90 3.45 1.53
N ASN A 141 1.09 2.44 1.87
CA ASN A 141 1.23 1.12 1.25
C ASN A 141 1.08 1.21 -0.27
N LYS A 142 1.99 0.59 -1.02
CA LYS A 142 2.04 0.69 -2.49
C LYS A 142 2.25 -0.65 -3.17
N VAL A 143 1.66 -0.77 -4.34
CA VAL A 143 2.00 -1.82 -5.31
C VAL A 143 2.48 -1.12 -6.58
N ILE A 144 3.66 -1.46 -7.05
CA ILE A 144 4.15 -1.06 -8.36
C ILE A 144 4.24 -2.30 -9.24
N CYS A 145 3.82 -2.18 -10.49
CA CYS A 145 3.76 -3.31 -11.41
C CYS A 145 3.95 -2.89 -12.86
N PRO A 146 5.15 -2.47 -13.26
CA PRO A 146 5.44 -2.18 -14.64
C PRO A 146 5.75 -3.44 -15.44
N GLU A 147 5.60 -3.35 -16.74
CA GLU A 147 6.30 -4.23 -17.68
C GLU A 147 7.80 -3.96 -17.63
N TRP A 148 8.62 -4.99 -17.83
CA TRP A 148 10.07 -4.85 -17.91
C TRP A 148 10.47 -3.80 -18.94
N GLY A 149 11.26 -2.82 -18.51
CA GLY A 149 11.73 -1.75 -19.36
C GLY A 149 10.68 -0.77 -19.86
N GLN A 150 9.48 -0.74 -19.25
CA GLN A 150 8.39 0.18 -19.59
C GLN A 150 7.85 0.89 -18.35
N CYS A 151 7.27 2.07 -18.51
CA CYS A 151 6.53 2.76 -17.44
C CYS A 151 5.07 2.33 -17.33
N THR A 152 4.57 1.64 -18.33
CA THR A 152 3.17 1.21 -18.38
C THR A 152 2.91 0.16 -17.30
N PRO A 153 1.95 0.35 -16.42
CA PRO A 153 1.54 -0.69 -15.51
C PRO A 153 0.80 -1.77 -16.32
N THR A 154 1.34 -2.99 -16.34
CA THR A 154 0.79 -4.09 -17.14
C THR A 154 0.19 -5.20 -16.31
N CYS A 155 0.60 -5.33 -15.08
CA CYS A 155 -0.12 -6.24 -14.24
C CYS A 155 -1.56 -5.71 -14.18
N ASN A 156 -2.48 -6.49 -14.75
CA ASN A 156 -3.86 -6.38 -14.31
C ASN A 156 -3.79 -6.38 -12.79
N SER A 157 -3.63 -5.20 -12.24
CA SER A 157 -3.73 -5.05 -10.82
C SER A 157 -5.08 -5.67 -10.46
N ILE A 158 -5.04 -6.84 -9.92
CA ILE A 158 -5.75 -6.93 -8.67
C ILE A 158 -5.04 -5.88 -7.83
N ILE A 159 -5.40 -4.61 -8.14
CA ILE A 159 -5.28 -3.57 -7.19
C ILE A 159 -6.04 -4.13 -6.00
N ILE A 160 -5.30 -4.62 -5.00
CA ILE A 160 -5.74 -4.32 -3.66
C ILE A 160 -5.39 -2.83 -3.51
N SER A 161 -5.76 -2.07 -4.55
CA SER A 161 -5.90 -0.66 -4.47
C SER A 161 -7.12 -0.48 -3.67
N ASN A 162 -6.91 0.01 -2.52
CA ASN A 162 -8.00 0.49 -1.71
C ASN A 162 -9.10 -0.58 -1.69
N VAL A 163 -9.36 -1.15 -0.58
CA VAL A 163 -10.79 -1.26 -0.32
C VAL A 163 -11.28 0.10 -0.77
N ASN A 164 -11.66 0.21 -2.04
CA ASN A 164 -12.61 1.22 -2.38
C ASN A 164 -13.65 0.99 -1.30
N GLU A 165 -13.68 1.83 -0.30
CA GLU A 165 -14.95 2.13 0.25
C GLU A 165 -15.72 2.50 -1.00
N PHE A 166 -16.40 1.51 -1.56
CA PHE A 166 -17.43 1.75 -2.52
C PHE A 166 -18.40 2.62 -1.74
N SER A 167 -18.13 3.92 -1.77
CA SER A 167 -19.10 4.95 -1.43
C SER A 167 -20.15 4.98 -2.55
N ASN A 168 -20.60 3.81 -2.94
CA ASN A 168 -21.84 3.61 -3.62
C ASN A 168 -22.81 3.09 -2.58
N SER A 169 -23.62 3.98 -2.16
CA SER A 169 -24.71 4.07 -1.25
C SER A 169 -25.74 2.91 -1.23
N GLU A 170 -25.43 1.72 -1.73
CA GLU A 170 -26.40 0.65 -1.84
C GLU A 170 -26.16 -0.56 -0.92
N PHE A 171 -24.98 -0.70 -0.31
CA PHE A 171 -24.67 -1.86 0.51
C PHE A 171 -24.28 -1.46 1.92
N LYS A 172 -25.13 -1.81 2.89
CA LYS A 172 -24.84 -1.61 4.30
C LYS A 172 -25.16 -2.87 5.08
N LEU A 173 -24.23 -3.29 5.90
CA LEU A 173 -24.46 -4.20 6.99
C LEU A 173 -24.89 -3.39 8.22
N TYR A 174 -26.09 -3.65 8.72
CA TYR A 174 -26.61 -2.90 9.87
C TYR A 174 -27.44 -3.78 10.81
N PRO A 175 -27.38 -3.51 12.11
CA PRO A 175 -26.44 -2.60 12.75
C PRO A 175 -24.99 -3.09 12.68
N ASN A 176 -24.03 -2.16 12.59
CA ASN A 176 -22.61 -2.46 12.69
C ASN A 176 -21.95 -1.32 13.49
N PRO A 177 -21.59 -1.51 14.76
CA PRO A 177 -21.49 -2.79 15.51
C PRO A 177 -22.84 -3.50 15.73
N SER A 178 -22.80 -4.83 15.89
CA SER A 178 -23.97 -5.71 16.06
C SER A 178 -23.81 -6.65 17.26
N ASN A 179 -24.94 -7.06 17.85
CA ASN A 179 -25.02 -8.11 18.84
C ASN A 179 -25.11 -9.54 18.23
N GLY A 180 -24.97 -9.63 16.89
CA GLY A 180 -24.98 -10.88 16.15
C GLY A 180 -26.18 -11.08 15.22
N LEU A 181 -27.13 -10.14 15.18
CA LEU A 181 -28.15 -10.05 14.13
C LEU A 181 -27.76 -8.90 13.19
N VAL A 182 -27.49 -9.22 11.93
CA VAL A 182 -27.01 -8.27 10.94
C VAL A 182 -27.91 -8.33 9.72
N ASN A 183 -28.36 -7.16 9.26
CA ASN A 183 -29.14 -7.05 8.03
C ASN A 183 -28.24 -6.60 6.88
N LEU A 184 -28.50 -7.12 5.69
CA LEU A 184 -27.84 -6.77 4.46
C LEU A 184 -28.80 -5.95 3.57
N SER A 185 -28.39 -4.78 3.10
CA SER A 185 -29.23 -3.97 2.19
C SER A 185 -29.24 -4.51 0.75
N ALA A 186 -28.32 -5.45 0.41
CA ALA A 186 -28.20 -6.02 -0.92
C ALA A 186 -29.39 -6.92 -1.31
N ASN A 187 -29.66 -6.99 -2.63
CA ASN A 187 -30.58 -7.96 -3.23
C ASN A 187 -29.77 -9.04 -3.94
N ASN A 188 -30.34 -10.24 -4.12
CA ASN A 188 -29.73 -11.36 -4.83
C ASN A 188 -28.32 -11.71 -4.29
N VAL A 189 -28.24 -11.97 -2.99
CA VAL A 189 -26.99 -12.33 -2.33
C VAL A 189 -26.69 -13.80 -2.48
N GLU A 190 -25.57 -14.11 -3.09
CA GLU A 190 -25.06 -15.47 -3.32
C GLU A 190 -23.68 -15.63 -2.70
N ASN A 191 -23.30 -16.87 -2.37
CA ASN A 191 -21.98 -17.25 -1.86
C ASN A 191 -21.54 -16.44 -0.63
N LEU A 192 -22.49 -16.14 0.26
CA LEU A 192 -22.20 -15.38 1.45
C LEU A 192 -21.31 -16.17 2.41
N LYS A 193 -20.22 -15.57 2.85
CA LYS A 193 -19.27 -16.15 3.81
C LYS A 193 -18.91 -15.10 4.86
N ILE A 194 -18.80 -15.54 6.11
CA ILE A 194 -18.21 -14.74 7.17
C ILE A 194 -16.93 -15.43 7.63
N THR A 195 -15.84 -14.66 7.66
CA THR A 195 -14.51 -15.14 8.03
C THR A 195 -13.94 -14.39 9.21
N THR A 196 -13.09 -15.05 9.98
CA THR A 196 -12.22 -14.39 10.95
C THR A 196 -11.14 -13.59 10.25
N LEU A 197 -10.39 -12.76 11.00
CA LEU A 197 -9.20 -12.05 10.52
C LEU A 197 -8.13 -12.98 9.91
N LEU A 198 -8.11 -14.25 10.30
CA LEU A 198 -7.18 -15.26 9.79
C LEU A 198 -7.76 -16.05 8.61
N GLY A 199 -8.86 -15.58 8.00
CA GLY A 199 -9.48 -16.22 6.83
C GLY A 199 -10.29 -17.50 7.13
N LYS A 200 -10.43 -17.92 8.40
CA LYS A 200 -11.26 -19.09 8.75
C LYS A 200 -12.73 -18.78 8.53
N VAL A 201 -13.42 -19.54 7.68
CA VAL A 201 -14.87 -19.44 7.48
C VAL A 201 -15.57 -19.89 8.76
N VAL A 202 -16.44 -19.04 9.30
CA VAL A 202 -17.22 -19.28 10.53
C VAL A 202 -18.73 -19.31 10.28
N PHE A 203 -19.15 -18.83 9.11
CA PHE A 203 -20.54 -18.89 8.65
C PHE A 203 -20.53 -18.84 7.12
N GLU A 204 -21.39 -19.66 6.47
CA GLU A 204 -21.60 -19.56 5.02
C GLU A 204 -23.04 -19.91 4.64
N LYS A 205 -23.53 -19.27 3.58
CA LYS A 205 -24.80 -19.55 2.91
C LYS A 205 -24.64 -19.40 1.40
N PRO A 206 -24.99 -20.42 0.59
CA PRO A 206 -24.91 -20.35 -0.86
C PRO A 206 -25.82 -19.26 -1.44
N GLN A 207 -26.99 -19.05 -0.84
CA GLN A 207 -27.96 -18.03 -1.21
C GLN A 207 -28.64 -17.49 0.04
N LEU A 208 -28.80 -16.20 0.14
CA LEU A 208 -29.48 -15.52 1.23
C LEU A 208 -30.90 -15.15 0.79
N GLU A 209 -31.88 -15.87 1.32
CA GLU A 209 -33.30 -15.60 1.03
C GLU A 209 -33.82 -14.42 1.86
N ASP A 210 -33.48 -14.42 3.14
CA ASP A 210 -33.79 -13.34 4.07
C ASP A 210 -32.61 -12.39 4.19
N LYS A 211 -32.90 -11.09 4.23
CA LYS A 211 -31.84 -10.07 4.35
C LYS A 211 -31.12 -10.06 5.71
N THR A 212 -31.41 -11.02 6.59
CA THR A 212 -30.89 -11.10 7.94
C THR A 212 -29.94 -12.27 8.07
N ILE A 213 -28.79 -12.01 8.69
CA ILE A 213 -27.76 -12.98 9.02
C ILE A 213 -27.73 -13.10 10.55
N ASP A 214 -27.94 -14.33 11.05
CA ASP A 214 -27.82 -14.64 12.47
C ASP A 214 -26.45 -15.27 12.76
N VAL A 215 -25.61 -14.51 13.43
CA VAL A 215 -24.28 -14.90 13.91
C VAL A 215 -24.14 -14.67 15.43
N GLN A 216 -25.25 -14.74 16.17
CA GLN A 216 -25.26 -14.57 17.62
C GLN A 216 -24.39 -15.62 18.34
N HIS A 217 -24.14 -16.78 17.71
CA HIS A 217 -23.27 -17.82 18.26
C HIS A 217 -21.78 -17.48 18.21
N LEU A 218 -21.35 -16.49 17.38
CA LEU A 218 -19.94 -16.09 17.27
C LEU A 218 -19.52 -15.20 18.44
N PRO A 219 -18.28 -15.31 18.93
CA PRO A 219 -17.71 -14.41 19.94
C PRO A 219 -17.70 -12.94 19.51
N SER A 220 -17.59 -12.01 20.48
CA SER A 220 -17.29 -10.62 20.17
C SER A 220 -15.96 -10.53 19.45
N GLY A 221 -15.90 -9.69 18.40
CA GLY A 221 -14.69 -9.56 17.58
C GLY A 221 -14.97 -8.95 16.21
N VAL A 222 -13.90 -8.85 15.44
CA VAL A 222 -13.94 -8.36 14.05
C VAL A 222 -14.00 -9.55 13.09
N TYR A 223 -14.93 -9.47 12.15
CA TYR A 223 -15.14 -10.45 11.09
C TYR A 223 -15.25 -9.75 9.75
N TYR A 224 -15.08 -10.51 8.67
CA TYR A 224 -15.34 -10.05 7.32
C TYR A 224 -16.49 -10.84 6.71
N CYS A 225 -17.47 -10.13 6.16
CA CYS A 225 -18.55 -10.70 5.39
C CYS A 225 -18.25 -10.49 3.91
N SER A 226 -18.14 -11.57 3.16
CA SER A 226 -18.01 -11.54 1.71
C SER A 226 -19.22 -12.22 1.05
N TYR A 227 -19.68 -11.67 -0.08
CA TYR A 227 -20.80 -12.23 -0.83
C TYR A 227 -20.76 -11.75 -2.29
N THR A 228 -21.47 -12.45 -3.16
CA THR A 228 -21.64 -12.08 -4.56
C THR A 228 -23.04 -11.53 -4.77
N SER A 229 -23.17 -10.44 -5.51
CA SER A 229 -24.46 -9.92 -5.98
C SER A 229 -24.25 -9.41 -7.41
N ASN A 230 -25.14 -9.81 -8.33
CA ASN A 230 -25.04 -9.46 -9.75
C ASN A 230 -23.65 -9.72 -10.36
N ASN A 231 -23.05 -10.87 -10.07
CA ASN A 231 -21.69 -11.27 -10.49
C ASN A 231 -20.54 -10.38 -9.96
N THR A 232 -20.80 -9.53 -8.96
CA THR A 232 -19.79 -8.71 -8.33
C THR A 232 -19.56 -9.19 -6.90
N LEU A 233 -18.29 -9.38 -6.53
CA LEU A 233 -17.89 -9.74 -5.17
C LEU A 233 -17.83 -8.51 -4.29
N TYR A 234 -18.46 -8.58 -3.13
CA TYR A 234 -18.45 -7.56 -2.09
C TYR A 234 -17.84 -8.11 -0.81
N SER A 235 -17.20 -7.25 -0.04
CA SER A 235 -16.68 -7.59 1.27
C SER A 235 -16.83 -6.42 2.22
N GLU A 236 -17.33 -6.68 3.43
CA GLU A 236 -17.53 -5.70 4.48
C GLU A 236 -17.08 -6.21 5.85
N LYS A 237 -16.60 -5.30 6.68
CA LYS A 237 -16.20 -5.59 8.05
C LYS A 237 -17.43 -5.60 8.96
N ILE A 238 -17.55 -6.61 9.80
CA ILE A 238 -18.54 -6.71 10.87
C ILE A 238 -17.84 -6.63 12.22
N LEU A 239 -18.33 -5.76 13.10
CA LEU A 239 -17.93 -5.71 14.49
C LEU A 239 -19.05 -6.30 15.37
N LEU A 240 -18.76 -7.45 15.99
CA LEU A 240 -19.68 -8.06 16.96
C LEU A 240 -19.31 -7.62 18.38
N ILE A 241 -20.33 -7.13 19.11
CA ILE A 241 -20.22 -6.69 20.50
C ILE A 241 -21.32 -7.40 21.29
N LYS A 242 -20.94 -8.10 22.35
CA LYS A 242 -21.87 -8.75 23.32
C LYS A 242 -21.65 -8.20 24.68
#